data_92fdfdc32838d196dc28aa1062dd4cda
#
_entry.id   92fdfdc32838d196dc28aa1062dd4cda
#
_cell.length_a   1.000
_cell.length_b   1.000
_cell.length_c   1.000
_cell.angle_alpha   90.00
_cell.angle_beta   90.00
_cell.angle_gamma   90.00
#
_symmetry.space_group_name_H-M   'P 1'
#
loop_
_entity.id
_entity.type
_entity.pdbx_description
1 polymer ?
#
loop_
_entity_poly.entity_id
_entity_poly.type
_entity_poly.pdbx_seq_one_letter_code
_entity_poly.pdbx_strand_id
1 'polypeptide(L)'
;MTDSTLLGAVLAGGASRRMGTDKADVEVSGSTLLVRVASALAEVADRVVVLGGEREGYESWPDRAPGSGPLAGLATALSRMTEDRALVVAVDNAFVQPGTLARLASVESDLPVVPVDHAGVRQVTCAVYPRQIAGQAVEEAESGGSVQTLLDRVSFLPVTPDQWETWGEDGRSWYSADTPEALETGLRRFT
;
A
#
# COMPACT_ATOMS: atom_id res chain seq x y z
N MET A 1 -4.78 -12.44 24.75
CA MET A 1 -5.00 -11.99 23.36
C MET A 1 -3.60 -11.76 22.82
N THR A 2 -3.11 -12.57 21.92
CA THR A 2 -1.85 -12.30 21.23
C THR A 2 -2.10 -11.11 20.31
N ASP A 3 -1.34 -10.02 20.51
CA ASP A 3 -1.41 -8.89 19.58
C ASP A 3 -1.09 -9.40 18.17
N SER A 4 -1.99 -9.15 17.22
CA SER A 4 -1.81 -9.54 15.82
C SER A 4 -0.63 -8.76 15.25
N THR A 5 0.36 -9.48 14.72
CA THR A 5 1.57 -8.86 14.14
C THR A 5 1.30 -8.27 12.76
N LEU A 6 1.94 -7.14 12.45
CA LEU A 6 1.71 -6.35 11.25
C LEU A 6 2.99 -6.09 10.46
N LEU A 7 3.01 -6.52 9.21
CA LEU A 7 4.04 -6.13 8.24
C LEU A 7 3.63 -4.83 7.54
N GLY A 8 4.51 -3.84 7.50
CA GLY A 8 4.42 -2.69 6.59
C GLY A 8 5.08 -3.05 5.24
N ALA A 9 4.34 -2.90 4.15
CA ALA A 9 4.82 -3.27 2.82
C ALA A 9 4.71 -2.09 1.85
N VAL A 10 5.85 -1.53 1.44
CA VAL A 10 5.92 -0.47 0.43
C VAL A 10 5.96 -1.10 -0.95
N LEU A 11 4.96 -0.84 -1.79
CA LEU A 11 4.98 -1.23 -3.21
C LEU A 11 5.78 -0.17 -3.99
N ALA A 12 7.05 -0.46 -4.26
CA ALA A 12 7.97 0.41 -4.99
C ALA A 12 8.34 -0.15 -6.38
N GLY A 13 7.73 -1.27 -6.79
CA GLY A 13 7.89 -1.89 -8.10
C GLY A 13 6.95 -1.27 -9.13
N GLY A 14 7.38 -1.29 -10.38
CA GLY A 14 6.61 -0.83 -11.53
C GLY A 14 7.49 -0.08 -12.51
N ALA A 15 7.14 -0.15 -13.81
CA ALA A 15 7.87 0.58 -14.85
C ALA A 15 7.51 2.07 -14.74
N SER A 16 8.20 2.81 -13.86
CA SER A 16 8.07 4.27 -13.65
C SER A 16 8.52 5.11 -14.87
N ARG A 17 8.23 4.63 -16.09
CA ARG A 17 8.63 5.27 -17.34
C ARG A 17 8.00 6.65 -17.56
N ARG A 18 6.90 6.95 -16.84
CA ARG A 18 6.16 8.21 -17.01
C ARG A 18 6.81 9.40 -16.31
N MET A 19 7.60 9.16 -15.25
CA MET A 19 8.29 10.20 -14.48
C MET A 19 9.73 10.45 -14.95
N GLY A 20 10.26 9.63 -15.88
CA GLY A 20 11.66 9.73 -16.34
C GLY A 20 12.71 9.28 -15.31
N THR A 21 12.32 9.11 -14.06
CA THR A 21 13.11 8.62 -12.92
C THR A 21 12.30 7.57 -12.17
N ASP A 22 12.97 6.79 -11.30
CA ASP A 22 12.26 5.90 -10.38
C ASP A 22 11.41 6.72 -9.40
N LYS A 23 10.11 6.42 -9.32
CA LYS A 23 9.19 7.11 -8.43
C LYS A 23 9.67 7.11 -6.97
N ALA A 24 10.28 6.01 -6.55
CA ALA A 24 10.79 5.87 -5.18
C ALA A 24 11.81 6.96 -4.82
N ASP A 25 12.57 7.43 -5.80
CA ASP A 25 13.65 8.42 -5.64
C ASP A 25 13.18 9.87 -5.87
N VAL A 26 11.92 10.09 -6.23
CA VAL A 26 11.37 11.45 -6.39
C VAL A 26 11.33 12.15 -5.05
N GLU A 27 11.98 13.32 -4.98
CA GLU A 27 12.06 14.15 -3.76
C GLU A 27 10.85 15.08 -3.62
N VAL A 28 10.31 15.13 -2.41
CA VAL A 28 9.26 16.04 -2.00
C VAL A 28 9.62 16.65 -0.65
N SER A 29 9.81 17.98 -0.62
CA SER A 29 10.16 18.70 0.62
C SER A 29 11.36 18.11 1.36
N GLY A 30 12.42 17.73 0.60
CA GLY A 30 13.68 17.22 1.15
C GLY A 30 13.66 15.74 1.57
N SER A 31 12.65 14.97 1.17
CA SER A 31 12.55 13.54 1.44
C SER A 31 12.01 12.81 0.20
N THR A 32 12.55 11.61 -0.10
CA THR A 32 12.05 10.83 -1.22
C THR A 32 10.66 10.24 -0.90
N LEU A 33 9.89 9.89 -1.94
CA LEU A 33 8.59 9.23 -1.76
C LEU A 33 8.73 7.93 -0.97
N LEU A 34 9.80 7.17 -1.24
CA LEU A 34 10.09 5.93 -0.49
C LEU A 34 10.27 6.20 1.00
N VAL A 35 11.10 7.18 1.36
CA VAL A 35 11.37 7.53 2.77
C VAL A 35 10.08 7.96 3.46
N ARG A 36 9.25 8.77 2.81
CA ARG A 36 7.97 9.24 3.36
C ARG A 36 7.02 8.09 3.68
N VAL A 37 6.79 7.21 2.71
CA VAL A 37 5.87 6.06 2.87
C VAL A 37 6.43 5.05 3.88
N ALA A 38 7.73 4.71 3.78
CA ALA A 38 8.36 3.78 4.70
C ALA A 38 8.36 4.30 6.15
N SER A 39 8.60 5.61 6.36
CA SER A 39 8.53 6.23 7.69
C SER A 39 7.12 6.18 8.26
N ALA A 40 6.09 6.49 7.45
CA ALA A 40 4.70 6.41 7.91
C ALA A 40 4.30 4.98 8.31
N LEU A 41 4.76 3.97 7.58
CA LEU A 41 4.54 2.56 7.93
C LEU A 41 5.30 2.15 9.19
N ALA A 42 6.54 2.65 9.38
CA ALA A 42 7.36 2.31 10.54
C ALA A 42 6.79 2.84 11.88
N GLU A 43 5.88 3.82 11.84
CA GLU A 43 5.16 4.28 13.04
C GLU A 43 4.06 3.30 13.49
N VAL A 44 3.66 2.35 12.63
CA VAL A 44 2.46 1.52 12.83
C VAL A 44 2.78 0.02 12.79
N ALA A 45 3.70 -0.39 11.94
CA ALA A 45 4.01 -1.80 11.68
C ALA A 45 5.21 -2.28 12.51
N ASP A 46 5.24 -3.57 12.84
CA ASP A 46 6.33 -4.20 13.58
C ASP A 46 7.62 -4.31 12.74
N ARG A 47 7.47 -4.39 11.41
CA ARG A 47 8.56 -4.47 10.43
C ARG A 47 8.12 -3.82 9.13
N VAL A 48 9.07 -3.21 8.40
CA VAL A 48 8.79 -2.60 7.09
C VAL A 48 9.68 -3.26 6.02
N VAL A 49 9.08 -3.60 4.89
CA VAL A 49 9.77 -4.15 3.71
C VAL A 49 9.42 -3.34 2.46
N VAL A 50 10.35 -3.30 1.52
CA VAL A 50 10.15 -2.68 0.20
C VAL A 50 10.05 -3.77 -0.86
N LEU A 51 9.03 -3.69 -1.70
CA LEU A 51 8.72 -4.65 -2.76
C LEU A 51 9.00 -4.04 -4.14
N GLY A 52 9.48 -4.87 -5.07
CA GLY A 52 9.68 -4.47 -6.45
C GLY A 52 11.10 -4.09 -6.86
N GLY A 53 12.07 -4.20 -5.97
CA GLY A 53 13.49 -3.97 -6.25
C GLY A 53 14.29 -3.77 -4.98
N GLU A 54 15.62 -3.93 -5.09
CA GLU A 54 16.53 -3.64 -3.98
C GLU A 54 16.62 -2.15 -3.72
N ARG A 55 16.59 -1.77 -2.43
CA ARG A 55 16.73 -0.39 -1.96
C ARG A 55 17.73 -0.32 -0.81
N GLU A 56 18.74 0.51 -0.96
CA GLU A 56 19.75 0.71 0.07
C GLU A 56 19.11 1.19 1.37
N GLY A 57 19.49 0.56 2.48
CA GLY A 57 18.96 0.89 3.81
C GLY A 57 17.62 0.27 4.15
N TYR A 58 17.02 -0.51 3.25
CA TYR A 58 15.73 -1.20 3.49
C TYR A 58 15.83 -2.70 3.27
N GLU A 59 15.10 -3.46 4.07
CA GLU A 59 14.82 -4.86 3.75
C GLU A 59 13.98 -4.88 2.47
N SER A 60 14.50 -5.51 1.42
CA SER A 60 13.89 -5.47 0.10
C SER A 60 13.58 -6.88 -0.39
N TRP A 61 12.37 -7.07 -0.93
CA TRP A 61 11.95 -8.33 -1.51
C TRP A 61 11.63 -8.14 -3.01
N PRO A 62 12.40 -8.78 -3.89
CA PRO A 62 12.13 -8.72 -5.32
C PRO A 62 10.78 -9.40 -5.63
N ASP A 63 10.04 -8.83 -6.57
CA ASP A 63 8.77 -9.39 -7.05
C ASP A 63 8.99 -10.76 -7.69
N ARG A 64 8.11 -11.71 -7.41
CA ARG A 64 8.12 -13.04 -8.03
C ARG A 64 7.87 -12.97 -9.54
N ALA A 65 7.11 -11.97 -10.00
CA ALA A 65 6.78 -11.72 -11.40
C ALA A 65 6.97 -10.23 -11.71
N PRO A 66 8.20 -9.77 -12.06
CA PRO A 66 8.45 -8.36 -12.36
C PRO A 66 7.54 -7.86 -13.49
N GLY A 67 6.94 -6.68 -13.28
CA GLY A 67 6.05 -6.05 -14.26
C GLY A 67 4.56 -6.43 -14.17
N SER A 68 4.17 -7.31 -13.24
CA SER A 68 2.77 -7.71 -13.01
C SER A 68 2.00 -6.75 -12.08
N GLY A 69 2.49 -5.53 -11.90
CA GLY A 69 1.81 -4.49 -11.14
C GLY A 69 1.74 -4.73 -9.62
N PRO A 70 0.86 -4.00 -8.90
CA PRO A 70 0.76 -4.05 -7.44
C PRO A 70 0.45 -5.44 -6.87
N LEU A 71 -0.24 -6.29 -7.62
CA LEU A 71 -0.63 -7.63 -7.18
C LEU A 71 0.59 -8.55 -7.00
N ALA A 72 1.63 -8.43 -7.86
CA ALA A 72 2.86 -9.22 -7.71
C ALA A 72 3.58 -8.90 -6.39
N GLY A 73 3.66 -7.61 -6.05
CA GLY A 73 4.18 -7.16 -4.77
C GLY A 73 3.35 -7.68 -3.59
N LEU A 74 2.02 -7.53 -3.65
CA LEU A 74 1.12 -8.04 -2.62
C LEU A 74 1.28 -9.56 -2.43
N ALA A 75 1.27 -10.34 -3.51
CA ALA A 75 1.45 -11.80 -3.47
C ALA A 75 2.82 -12.19 -2.87
N THR A 76 3.88 -11.43 -3.21
CA THR A 76 5.21 -11.60 -2.63
C THR A 76 5.19 -11.33 -1.13
N ALA A 77 4.60 -10.23 -0.68
CA ALA A 77 4.49 -9.88 0.73
C ALA A 77 3.77 -10.98 1.51
N LEU A 78 2.54 -11.33 1.10
CA LEU A 78 1.70 -12.31 1.78
C LEU A 78 2.33 -13.72 1.84
N SER A 79 3.11 -14.09 0.82
CA SER A 79 3.75 -15.42 0.76
C SER A 79 5.02 -15.51 1.60
N ARG A 80 5.72 -14.39 1.85
CA ARG A 80 7.02 -14.37 2.54
C ARG A 80 6.93 -13.91 3.99
N MET A 81 5.90 -13.14 4.33
CA MET A 81 5.74 -12.63 5.68
C MET A 81 5.49 -13.73 6.71
N THR A 82 5.90 -13.47 7.94
CA THR A 82 5.61 -14.30 9.12
C THR A 82 4.50 -13.66 9.97
N GLU A 83 4.25 -12.40 9.75
CA GLU A 83 3.23 -11.59 10.40
C GLU A 83 1.82 -12.07 10.00
N ASP A 84 0.83 -11.71 10.81
CA ASP A 84 -0.56 -12.14 10.57
C ASP A 84 -1.23 -11.33 9.45
N ARG A 85 -0.85 -10.04 9.35
CA ARG A 85 -1.41 -9.11 8.38
C ARG A 85 -0.33 -8.24 7.75
N ALA A 86 -0.58 -7.75 6.53
CA ALA A 86 0.24 -6.76 5.84
C ALA A 86 -0.56 -5.47 5.61
N LEU A 87 -0.02 -4.34 6.06
CA LEU A 87 -0.46 -3.01 5.67
C LEU A 87 0.35 -2.58 4.44
N VAL A 88 -0.30 -2.57 3.30
CA VAL A 88 0.32 -2.32 1.99
C VAL A 88 0.07 -0.89 1.58
N VAL A 89 1.15 -0.18 1.20
CA VAL A 89 1.08 1.20 0.71
C VAL A 89 1.93 1.34 -0.54
N ALA A 90 1.36 1.93 -1.61
CA ALA A 90 2.14 2.22 -2.80
C ALA A 90 3.04 3.45 -2.58
N VAL A 91 4.22 3.42 -3.20
CA VAL A 91 5.22 4.49 -3.05
C VAL A 91 4.72 5.85 -3.54
N ASP A 92 3.75 5.89 -4.45
CA ASP A 92 3.12 7.10 -4.96
C ASP A 92 1.99 7.68 -4.08
N ASN A 93 1.66 7.02 -2.97
CA ASN A 93 0.79 7.58 -1.93
C ASN A 93 1.57 8.60 -1.07
N ALA A 94 2.07 9.66 -1.74
CA ALA A 94 3.04 10.62 -1.21
C ALA A 94 2.58 11.38 0.05
N PHE A 95 1.28 11.43 0.30
CA PHE A 95 0.64 12.20 1.37
C PHE A 95 0.03 11.32 2.46
N VAL A 96 0.40 10.03 2.47
CA VAL A 96 -0.10 9.06 3.45
C VAL A 96 0.14 9.54 4.89
N GLN A 97 -0.89 9.38 5.73
CA GLN A 97 -0.86 9.80 7.12
C GLN A 97 -0.69 8.59 8.06
N PRO A 98 0.31 8.60 8.97
CA PRO A 98 0.48 7.53 9.96
C PRO A 98 -0.79 7.28 10.79
N GLY A 99 -1.51 8.36 11.14
CA GLY A 99 -2.77 8.26 11.89
C GLY A 99 -3.84 7.45 11.16
N THR A 100 -3.98 7.64 9.84
CA THR A 100 -4.91 6.85 9.00
C THR A 100 -4.46 5.40 8.91
N LEU A 101 -3.16 5.16 8.74
CA LEU A 101 -2.60 3.80 8.72
C LEU A 101 -2.84 3.07 10.05
N ALA A 102 -2.65 3.75 11.18
CA ALA A 102 -2.93 3.19 12.50
C ALA A 102 -4.41 2.83 12.67
N ARG A 103 -5.32 3.66 12.16
CA ARG A 103 -6.76 3.38 12.17
C ARG A 103 -7.11 2.17 11.32
N LEU A 104 -6.57 2.07 10.10
CA LEU A 104 -6.75 0.89 9.25
C LEU A 104 -6.22 -0.38 9.91
N ALA A 105 -5.03 -0.33 10.50
CA ALA A 105 -4.42 -1.44 11.20
C ALA A 105 -5.22 -1.88 12.44
N SER A 106 -5.90 -0.95 13.12
CA SER A 106 -6.71 -1.24 14.30
C SER A 106 -8.04 -1.93 14.01
N VAL A 107 -8.47 -1.97 12.75
CA VAL A 107 -9.68 -2.72 12.35
C VAL A 107 -9.37 -4.21 12.42
N GLU A 108 -9.95 -4.89 13.41
CA GLU A 108 -9.82 -6.35 13.54
C GLU A 108 -10.69 -7.04 12.50
N SER A 109 -10.07 -7.82 11.61
CA SER A 109 -10.75 -8.55 10.56
C SER A 109 -9.88 -9.67 10.01
N ASP A 110 -10.49 -10.81 9.73
CA ASP A 110 -9.89 -11.91 8.95
C ASP A 110 -10.03 -11.67 7.43
N LEU A 111 -10.69 -10.58 7.03
CA LEU A 111 -10.84 -10.16 5.64
C LEU A 111 -9.91 -8.99 5.33
N PRO A 112 -9.53 -8.77 4.06
CA PRO A 112 -8.90 -7.52 3.65
C PRO A 112 -9.72 -6.29 4.11
N VAL A 113 -9.05 -5.30 4.71
CA VAL A 113 -9.65 -4.03 5.12
C VAL A 113 -9.25 -2.97 4.11
N VAL A 114 -10.20 -2.49 3.32
CA VAL A 114 -9.93 -1.68 2.13
C VAL A 114 -10.72 -0.38 2.17
N PRO A 115 -10.07 0.79 2.18
CA PRO A 115 -10.76 2.06 2.03
C PRO A 115 -11.45 2.15 0.69
N VAL A 116 -12.63 2.78 0.68
CA VAL A 116 -13.39 3.11 -0.52
C VAL A 116 -13.58 4.62 -0.54
N ASP A 117 -13.26 5.28 -1.65
CA ASP A 117 -13.42 6.72 -1.78
C ASP A 117 -14.88 7.13 -2.07
N HIS A 118 -15.15 8.45 -2.15
CA HIS A 118 -16.48 8.98 -2.44
C HIS A 118 -17.05 8.57 -3.82
N ALA A 119 -16.19 8.15 -4.74
CA ALA A 119 -16.61 7.64 -6.05
C ALA A 119 -16.86 6.11 -6.03
N GLY A 120 -16.69 5.46 -4.89
CA GLY A 120 -16.82 4.01 -4.74
C GLY A 120 -15.59 3.22 -5.20
N VAL A 121 -14.45 3.89 -5.42
CA VAL A 121 -13.20 3.23 -5.85
C VAL A 121 -12.46 2.65 -4.66
N ARG A 122 -12.15 1.35 -4.73
CA ARG A 122 -11.37 0.64 -3.71
C ARG A 122 -9.90 1.08 -3.76
N GLN A 123 -9.37 1.50 -2.63
CA GLN A 123 -7.99 1.99 -2.47
C GLN A 123 -7.04 0.86 -2.14
N VAL A 124 -6.89 -0.05 -3.10
CA VAL A 124 -6.23 -1.36 -2.92
C VAL A 124 -4.73 -1.28 -2.63
N THR A 125 -4.11 -0.15 -2.87
CA THR A 125 -2.69 0.10 -2.58
C THR A 125 -2.47 0.96 -1.34
N CYS A 126 -3.51 1.11 -0.49
CA CYS A 126 -3.43 1.64 0.86
C CYS A 126 -4.44 0.87 1.74
N ALA A 127 -4.13 -0.40 2.06
CA ALA A 127 -5.07 -1.33 2.64
C ALA A 127 -4.37 -2.41 3.48
N VAL A 128 -5.13 -3.07 4.35
CA VAL A 128 -4.64 -4.20 5.18
C VAL A 128 -5.09 -5.51 4.58
N TYR A 129 -4.17 -6.45 4.45
CA TYR A 129 -4.42 -7.79 3.91
C TYR A 129 -4.00 -8.88 4.89
N PRO A 130 -4.87 -9.84 5.23
CA PRO A 130 -4.51 -10.95 6.08
C PRO A 130 -3.66 -11.98 5.32
N ARG A 131 -2.69 -12.60 5.99
CA ARG A 131 -1.80 -13.61 5.40
C ARG A 131 -2.56 -14.81 4.81
N GLN A 132 -3.72 -15.13 5.34
CA GLN A 132 -4.51 -16.28 4.91
C GLN A 132 -4.96 -16.25 3.44
N ILE A 133 -4.99 -15.06 2.78
CA ILE A 133 -5.32 -14.97 1.35
C ILE A 133 -4.08 -15.08 0.44
N ALA A 134 -2.91 -15.45 0.98
CA ALA A 134 -1.67 -15.54 0.19
C ALA A 134 -1.81 -16.47 -1.03
N GLY A 135 -2.48 -17.62 -0.86
CA GLY A 135 -2.70 -18.56 -1.96
C GLY A 135 -3.51 -17.95 -3.11
N GLN A 136 -4.63 -17.28 -2.77
CA GLN A 136 -5.47 -16.61 -3.76
C GLN A 136 -4.73 -15.45 -4.45
N ALA A 137 -3.91 -14.70 -3.71
CA ALA A 137 -3.12 -13.61 -4.28
C ALA A 137 -2.07 -14.10 -5.27
N VAL A 138 -1.41 -15.24 -4.98
CA VAL A 138 -0.45 -15.87 -5.89
C VAL A 138 -1.15 -16.39 -7.15
N GLU A 139 -2.23 -17.14 -7.00
CA GLU A 139 -3.01 -17.69 -8.12
C GLU A 139 -3.51 -16.57 -9.06
N GLU A 140 -4.05 -15.49 -8.47
CA GLU A 140 -4.53 -14.34 -9.24
C GLU A 140 -3.39 -13.62 -9.97
N ALA A 141 -2.21 -13.48 -9.34
CA ALA A 141 -1.03 -12.87 -9.97
C ALA A 141 -0.50 -13.72 -11.13
N GLU A 142 -0.45 -15.04 -10.97
CA GLU A 142 -0.02 -15.98 -12.04
C GLU A 142 -1.01 -16.00 -13.22
N SER A 143 -2.29 -15.73 -12.96
CA SER A 143 -3.33 -15.60 -13.98
C SER A 143 -3.33 -14.25 -14.71
N GLY A 144 -2.43 -13.33 -14.35
CA GLY A 144 -2.37 -11.98 -14.93
C GLY A 144 -3.47 -11.03 -14.43
N GLY A 145 -4.05 -11.33 -13.27
CA GLY A 145 -5.07 -10.50 -12.62
C GLY A 145 -4.52 -9.23 -11.96
N SER A 146 -5.36 -8.60 -11.18
CA SER A 146 -5.06 -7.37 -10.44
C SER A 146 -5.52 -7.48 -8.99
N VAL A 147 -5.11 -6.55 -8.11
CA VAL A 147 -5.64 -6.51 -6.74
C VAL A 147 -7.16 -6.26 -6.74
N GLN A 148 -7.68 -5.54 -7.73
CA GLN A 148 -9.12 -5.34 -7.89
C GLN A 148 -9.85 -6.66 -8.17
N THR A 149 -9.32 -7.47 -9.11
CA THR A 149 -9.93 -8.77 -9.46
C THR A 149 -9.73 -9.81 -8.34
N LEU A 150 -8.64 -9.74 -7.58
CA LEU A 150 -8.49 -10.52 -6.34
C LEU A 150 -9.63 -10.21 -5.37
N LEU A 151 -9.94 -8.93 -5.13
CA LEU A 151 -11.02 -8.51 -4.22
C LEU A 151 -12.43 -8.80 -4.76
N ASP A 152 -12.58 -9.12 -6.05
CA ASP A 152 -13.85 -9.64 -6.59
C ASP A 152 -14.05 -11.13 -6.26
N ARG A 153 -12.96 -11.85 -5.97
CA ARG A 153 -12.97 -13.28 -5.63
C ARG A 153 -12.98 -13.56 -4.13
N VAL A 154 -12.38 -12.64 -3.34
CA VAL A 154 -12.35 -12.74 -1.88
C VAL A 154 -13.25 -11.66 -1.29
N SER A 155 -13.98 -11.99 -0.24
CA SER A 155 -14.71 -10.97 0.52
C SER A 155 -13.73 -10.00 1.16
N PHE A 156 -14.12 -8.74 1.28
CA PHE A 156 -13.34 -7.71 1.98
C PHE A 156 -14.24 -6.84 2.86
N LEU A 157 -13.68 -6.19 3.85
CA LEU A 157 -14.34 -5.22 4.71
C LEU A 157 -14.06 -3.80 4.15
N PRO A 158 -15.06 -3.11 3.59
CA PRO A 158 -14.86 -1.74 3.13
C PRO A 158 -14.80 -0.78 4.32
N VAL A 159 -13.88 0.18 4.26
CA VAL A 159 -13.86 1.36 5.13
C VAL A 159 -14.42 2.52 4.32
N THR A 160 -15.66 2.90 4.63
CA THR A 160 -16.43 3.88 3.85
C THR A 160 -16.04 5.33 4.17
N PRO A 161 -16.40 6.32 3.32
CA PRO A 161 -16.20 7.74 3.60
C PRO A 161 -16.71 8.17 4.97
N ASP A 162 -17.92 7.77 5.35
CA ASP A 162 -18.52 8.08 6.67
C ASP A 162 -17.65 7.59 7.84
N GLN A 163 -16.87 6.54 7.63
CA GLN A 163 -15.96 6.01 8.66
C GLN A 163 -14.63 6.75 8.68
N TRP A 164 -13.92 6.83 7.54
CA TRP A 164 -12.59 7.40 7.53
C TRP A 164 -12.56 8.93 7.71
N GLU A 165 -13.63 9.65 7.37
CA GLU A 165 -13.78 11.08 7.69
C GLU A 165 -13.77 11.33 9.20
N THR A 166 -14.31 10.40 10.01
CA THR A 166 -14.24 10.50 11.48
C THR A 166 -12.81 10.41 12.01
N TRP A 167 -11.87 9.90 11.22
CA TRP A 167 -10.45 9.82 11.57
C TRP A 167 -9.67 11.11 11.24
N GLY A 168 -10.34 12.07 10.60
CA GLY A 168 -9.70 13.26 10.06
C GLY A 168 -9.02 13.03 8.71
N GLU A 169 -9.30 11.90 8.03
CA GLU A 169 -8.83 11.62 6.68
C GLU A 169 -9.66 12.39 5.66
N ASP A 170 -9.01 12.92 4.61
CA ASP A 170 -9.62 13.71 3.53
C ASP A 170 -9.31 13.14 2.14
N GLY A 171 -8.84 11.90 2.09
CA GLY A 171 -8.44 11.20 0.86
C GLY A 171 -6.97 11.35 0.51
N ARG A 172 -6.18 12.09 1.31
CA ARG A 172 -4.76 12.29 1.05
C ARG A 172 -3.93 11.02 1.14
N SER A 173 -4.30 10.10 2.04
CA SER A 173 -3.52 8.88 2.29
C SER A 173 -3.53 7.90 1.11
N TRP A 174 -4.50 7.98 0.24
CA TRP A 174 -4.57 7.17 -0.99
C TRP A 174 -4.55 8.00 -2.27
N TYR A 175 -4.19 9.28 -2.16
CA TYR A 175 -3.98 10.12 -3.34
C TYR A 175 -2.70 9.67 -4.06
N SER A 176 -2.85 9.18 -5.30
CA SER A 176 -1.74 8.72 -6.12
C SER A 176 -1.05 9.89 -6.84
N ALA A 177 0.20 10.16 -6.48
CA ALA A 177 1.08 11.11 -7.15
C ALA A 177 1.87 10.41 -8.27
N ASP A 178 1.17 9.87 -9.28
CA ASP A 178 1.75 9.04 -10.34
C ASP A 178 2.37 9.84 -11.51
N THR A 179 2.15 11.15 -11.55
CA THR A 179 2.77 12.09 -12.49
C THR A 179 3.28 13.34 -11.76
N PRO A 180 4.22 14.13 -12.38
CA PRO A 180 4.69 15.38 -11.81
C PRO A 180 3.53 16.35 -11.52
N GLU A 181 2.55 16.44 -12.43
CA GLU A 181 1.38 17.31 -12.29
C GLU A 181 0.46 16.87 -11.14
N ALA A 182 0.29 15.55 -10.96
CA ALA A 182 -0.46 14.99 -9.83
C ALA A 182 0.25 15.32 -8.51
N LEU A 183 1.58 15.16 -8.47
CA LEU A 183 2.38 15.51 -7.29
C LEU A 183 2.26 17.00 -6.93
N GLU A 184 2.39 17.90 -7.90
CA GLU A 184 2.20 19.35 -7.67
C GLU A 184 0.79 19.67 -7.18
N THR A 185 -0.23 19.01 -7.74
CA THR A 185 -1.62 19.19 -7.33
C THR A 185 -1.82 18.73 -5.89
N GLY A 186 -1.26 17.58 -5.53
CA GLY A 186 -1.28 17.06 -4.16
C GLY A 186 -0.57 18.00 -3.18
N LEU A 187 0.60 18.53 -3.54
CA LEU A 187 1.31 19.51 -2.73
C LEU A 187 0.48 20.77 -2.46
N ARG A 188 -0.19 21.31 -3.47
CA ARG A 188 -1.10 22.46 -3.28
C ARG A 188 -2.31 22.16 -2.42
N ARG A 189 -2.79 20.92 -2.44
CA ARG A 189 -4.01 20.50 -1.74
C ARG A 189 -3.77 20.09 -0.29
N PHE A 190 -2.63 19.45 0.00
CA PHE A 190 -2.42 18.72 1.26
C PHE A 190 -1.29 19.30 2.13
N THR A 191 -0.57 20.35 1.66
CA THR A 191 0.42 21.09 2.45
C THR A 191 0.01 22.53 2.63
#